data_7fcb4d10678cb93b9b4df8f852b3910c
#
_entry.id   7fcb4d10678cb93b9b4df8f852b3910c
#
_cell.length_a   1.000
_cell.length_b   1.000
_cell.length_c   1.000
_cell.angle_alpha   90.00
_cell.angle_beta   90.00
_cell.angle_gamma   90.00
#
_symmetry.space_group_name_H-M   'P 1'
#
loop_
_entity.id
_entity.type
_entity.pdbx_description
1 polymer ?
#
loop_
_entity_poly.entity_id
_entity_poly.type
_entity_poly.pdbx_seq_one_letter_code
_entity_poly.pdbx_strand_id
1 'polypeptide(L)'
;MRVGAGWWQGWWVLGVAGLMAWSGAARADAVLDWLNRASAAAKQLNYSGVYVYHHGEHVEVLRVLHRADANGELEKIEVLEGTPRQFLRINSDVYCHLPDGKHVRLERNAPRRFFPAILPAQLGDLLEYYDAKLGGTERVAGRSCQVVTLDPRDGYRYAFSLWLDKMTGLPLKSRIINSNGAAVSMFVFSEIQIGKAPGVQVFRNDLAGKRIQNASLDKPASAIWEVTPPPGYQQVQEAVRSLPGKQAPVTHLVFSDGLSVLSMFVEPVNPQMQSLQGLSAEGAIGVYGRQVDGYSVTTLGEVPSMALIETGNSVKRK
;
A
#
# COMPACT_ATOMS: atom_id res chain seq x y z
N MET A 1 -45.14 29.32 66.66
CA MET A 1 -45.12 27.86 66.47
C MET A 1 -44.64 27.57 65.14
N ARG A 2 -43.48 27.11 65.06
CA ARG A 2 -42.73 25.98 64.45
C ARG A 2 -43.55 25.16 63.48
N VAL A 3 -42.91 24.90 62.37
CA VAL A 3 -42.56 23.67 61.62
C VAL A 3 -42.62 24.02 60.13
N GLY A 4 -41.72 23.65 59.19
CA GLY A 4 -40.59 22.80 59.20
C GLY A 4 -40.11 22.72 57.73
N ALA A 5 -38.82 22.78 57.56
CA ALA A 5 -38.17 22.59 56.25
C ALA A 5 -38.21 21.15 55.86
N GLY A 6 -38.26 20.90 54.57
CA GLY A 6 -38.16 19.54 54.04
C GLY A 6 -37.83 19.42 52.53
N TRP A 7 -36.56 19.27 52.21
CA TRP A 7 -36.02 18.36 51.20
C TRP A 7 -36.57 18.40 49.77
N TRP A 8 -35.83 19.09 48.89
CA TRP A 8 -35.72 18.69 47.46
C TRP A 8 -34.34 19.09 46.93
N GLN A 9 -33.35 18.25 47.16
CA GLN A 9 -32.05 18.28 46.43
C GLN A 9 -31.66 16.86 46.11
N GLY A 10 -31.43 16.59 44.81
CA GLY A 10 -30.73 15.41 44.39
C GLY A 10 -31.41 14.57 43.31
N TRP A 11 -31.43 15.06 42.06
CA TRP A 11 -31.63 14.15 40.89
C TRP A 11 -31.27 14.85 39.56
N TRP A 12 -30.04 15.40 39.42
CA TRP A 12 -29.58 16.00 38.16
C TRP A 12 -28.11 15.67 37.80
N VAL A 13 -27.59 14.50 38.12
CA VAL A 13 -26.15 14.17 37.78
C VAL A 13 -25.99 12.96 36.88
N LEU A 14 -27.03 12.27 36.45
CA LEU A 14 -26.86 11.03 35.62
C LEU A 14 -27.14 11.18 34.11
N GLY A 15 -27.41 12.39 33.61
CA GLY A 15 -27.81 12.62 32.21
C GLY A 15 -26.70 12.97 31.23
N VAL A 16 -25.48 13.33 31.70
CA VAL A 16 -24.44 13.91 30.79
C VAL A 16 -23.39 12.89 30.31
N ALA A 17 -23.20 11.77 31.00
CA ALA A 17 -22.19 10.77 30.61
C ALA A 17 -22.61 9.91 29.43
N GLY A 18 -23.89 9.79 29.09
CA GLY A 18 -24.37 8.94 27.98
C GLY A 18 -24.26 9.58 26.59
N LEU A 19 -24.17 10.90 26.49
CA LEU A 19 -24.15 11.61 25.20
C LEU A 19 -22.76 11.66 24.53
N MET A 20 -21.66 11.47 25.26
CA MET A 20 -20.30 11.49 24.70
C MET A 20 -19.89 10.16 24.04
N ALA A 21 -20.47 9.04 24.41
CA ALA A 21 -20.13 7.75 23.82
C ALA A 21 -20.75 7.55 22.42
N TRP A 22 -21.88 8.16 22.11
CA TRP A 22 -22.53 8.04 20.80
C TRP A 22 -21.85 8.85 19.69
N SER A 23 -21.16 9.93 20.03
CA SER A 23 -20.45 10.74 19.04
C SER A 23 -19.16 10.08 18.52
N GLY A 24 -18.56 9.16 19.27
CA GLY A 24 -17.36 8.42 18.87
C GLY A 24 -17.65 7.32 17.86
N ALA A 25 -18.69 6.52 18.08
CA ALA A 25 -19.09 5.45 17.17
C ALA A 25 -19.52 5.98 15.80
N ALA A 26 -20.35 7.02 15.76
CA ALA A 26 -20.80 7.65 14.51
C ALA A 26 -19.65 8.23 13.66
N ARG A 27 -18.57 8.70 14.30
CA ARG A 27 -17.37 9.18 13.58
C ARG A 27 -16.53 8.07 13.02
N ALA A 28 -16.35 6.96 13.74
CA ALA A 28 -15.62 5.79 13.27
C ALA A 28 -16.32 5.16 12.06
N ASP A 29 -17.67 5.02 12.11
CA ASP A 29 -18.48 4.52 11.01
C ASP A 29 -18.37 5.40 9.76
N ALA A 30 -18.37 6.73 9.92
CA ALA A 30 -18.22 7.65 8.81
C ALA A 30 -16.84 7.56 8.14
N VAL A 31 -15.76 7.37 8.90
CA VAL A 31 -14.42 7.16 8.34
C VAL A 31 -14.35 5.84 7.56
N LEU A 32 -14.88 4.77 8.15
CA LEU A 32 -14.91 3.45 7.52
C LEU A 32 -15.71 3.47 6.22
N ASP A 33 -16.84 4.19 6.18
CA ASP A 33 -17.61 4.38 4.94
C ASP A 33 -16.77 5.05 3.84
N TRP A 34 -16.04 6.13 4.16
CA TRP A 34 -15.15 6.78 3.20
C TRP A 34 -14.05 5.85 2.68
N LEU A 35 -13.42 5.06 3.54
CA LEU A 35 -12.37 4.12 3.14
C LEU A 35 -12.95 2.99 2.27
N ASN A 36 -14.12 2.44 2.61
CA ASN A 36 -14.82 1.43 1.81
C ASN A 36 -15.20 1.97 0.43
N ARG A 37 -15.77 3.19 0.36
CA ARG A 37 -16.07 3.87 -0.90
C ARG A 37 -14.81 4.06 -1.74
N ALA A 38 -13.69 4.44 -1.13
CA ALA A 38 -12.42 4.65 -1.83
C ALA A 38 -11.86 3.34 -2.38
N SER A 39 -11.90 2.24 -1.61
CA SER A 39 -11.49 0.92 -2.08
C SER A 39 -12.37 0.42 -3.24
N ALA A 40 -13.68 0.63 -3.15
CA ALA A 40 -14.62 0.25 -4.21
C ALA A 40 -14.43 1.13 -5.47
N ALA A 41 -14.35 2.44 -5.31
CA ALA A 41 -14.22 3.39 -6.42
C ALA A 41 -12.99 3.12 -7.28
N ALA A 42 -11.84 2.83 -6.66
CA ALA A 42 -10.61 2.55 -7.37
C ALA A 42 -10.66 1.29 -8.26
N LYS A 43 -11.56 0.34 -7.95
CA LYS A 43 -11.71 -0.92 -8.67
C LYS A 43 -12.89 -0.95 -9.65
N GLN A 44 -13.93 -0.17 -9.37
CA GLN A 44 -15.21 -0.28 -10.09
C GLN A 44 -15.48 0.88 -11.04
N LEU A 45 -14.84 2.03 -10.82
CA LEU A 45 -15.06 3.19 -11.69
C LEU A 45 -14.22 3.12 -12.95
N ASN A 46 -14.76 3.71 -14.01
CA ASN A 46 -13.99 4.04 -15.21
C ASN A 46 -13.32 5.40 -14.99
N TYR A 47 -12.01 5.46 -15.20
CA TYR A 47 -11.26 6.71 -15.11
C TYR A 47 -10.02 6.71 -16.00
N SER A 48 -9.57 7.90 -16.33
CA SER A 48 -8.28 8.14 -16.98
C SER A 48 -7.69 9.45 -16.48
N GLY A 49 -6.37 9.50 -16.32
CA GLY A 49 -5.72 10.69 -15.81
C GLY A 49 -4.20 10.61 -15.85
N VAL A 50 -3.60 11.72 -15.46
CA VAL A 50 -2.15 11.83 -15.25
C VAL A 50 -1.92 12.17 -13.79
N TYR A 51 -1.02 11.43 -13.17
CA TYR A 51 -0.60 11.69 -11.79
C TYR A 51 0.93 11.77 -11.67
N VAL A 52 1.36 12.51 -10.67
CA VAL A 52 2.75 12.62 -10.28
C VAL A 52 2.99 11.69 -9.09
N TYR A 53 4.02 10.89 -9.17
CA TYR A 53 4.58 10.12 -8.07
C TYR A 53 5.89 10.76 -7.63
N HIS A 54 5.94 11.19 -6.38
CA HIS A 54 7.12 11.78 -5.77
C HIS A 54 7.58 10.87 -4.62
N HIS A 55 8.86 10.47 -4.64
CA HIS A 55 9.47 9.66 -3.59
C HIS A 55 10.95 10.04 -3.40
N GLY A 56 11.30 10.50 -2.20
CA GLY A 56 12.62 11.07 -1.96
C GLY A 56 12.88 12.26 -2.91
N GLU A 57 13.97 12.22 -3.67
CA GLU A 57 14.31 13.23 -4.68
C GLU A 57 13.79 12.88 -6.09
N HIS A 58 13.15 11.71 -6.25
CA HIS A 58 12.67 11.25 -7.54
C HIS A 58 11.22 11.68 -7.80
N VAL A 59 10.98 12.09 -9.03
CA VAL A 59 9.65 12.46 -9.53
C VAL A 59 9.38 11.67 -10.81
N GLU A 60 8.24 10.98 -10.86
CA GLU A 60 7.76 10.30 -12.05
C GLU A 60 6.39 10.84 -12.44
N VAL A 61 6.16 11.00 -13.72
CA VAL A 61 4.85 11.37 -14.29
C VAL A 61 4.26 10.14 -14.96
N LEU A 62 3.05 9.76 -14.54
CA LEU A 62 2.41 8.53 -15.00
C LEU A 62 1.01 8.82 -15.53
N ARG A 63 0.63 8.11 -16.58
CA ARG A 63 -0.74 8.06 -17.09
C ARG A 63 -1.40 6.77 -16.62
N VAL A 64 -2.62 6.88 -16.11
CA VAL A 64 -3.46 5.73 -15.81
C VAL A 64 -4.71 5.73 -16.68
N LEU A 65 -5.06 4.55 -17.19
CA LEU A 65 -6.31 4.24 -17.85
C LEU A 65 -6.93 3.06 -17.11
N HIS A 66 -8.15 3.21 -16.63
CA HIS A 66 -8.86 2.17 -15.90
C HIS A 66 -10.27 1.97 -16.45
N ARG A 67 -10.61 0.73 -16.73
CA ARG A 67 -11.93 0.30 -17.19
C ARG A 67 -12.40 -0.89 -16.37
N ALA A 68 -13.59 -0.80 -15.83
CA ALA A 68 -14.29 -1.89 -15.17
C ALA A 68 -15.70 -2.02 -15.78
N ASP A 69 -16.05 -3.24 -16.18
CA ASP A 69 -17.38 -3.58 -16.70
C ASP A 69 -17.72 -5.05 -16.38
N ALA A 70 -18.83 -5.57 -16.93
CA ALA A 70 -19.27 -6.94 -16.71
C ALA A 70 -18.23 -8.02 -17.16
N ASN A 71 -17.29 -7.66 -18.04
CA ASN A 71 -16.24 -8.56 -18.53
C ASN A 71 -15.00 -8.56 -17.62
N GLY A 72 -14.96 -7.68 -16.62
CA GLY A 72 -13.87 -7.58 -15.65
C GLY A 72 -13.18 -6.22 -15.65
N GLU A 73 -11.92 -6.22 -15.24
CA GLU A 73 -11.12 -5.04 -14.99
C GLU A 73 -9.90 -4.97 -15.92
N LEU A 74 -9.71 -3.83 -16.53
CA LEU A 74 -8.54 -3.49 -17.36
C LEU A 74 -7.89 -2.22 -16.80
N GLU A 75 -6.59 -2.26 -16.56
CA GLU A 75 -5.82 -1.10 -16.11
C GLU A 75 -4.51 -1.02 -16.89
N LYS A 76 -4.17 0.17 -17.34
CA LYS A 76 -2.90 0.46 -17.99
C LYS A 76 -2.25 1.65 -17.31
N ILE A 77 -0.99 1.49 -16.89
CA ILE A 77 -0.17 2.56 -16.33
C ILE A 77 1.06 2.72 -17.21
N GLU A 78 1.33 3.93 -17.64
CA GLU A 78 2.46 4.30 -18.51
C GLU A 78 3.31 5.36 -17.81
N VAL A 79 4.62 5.12 -17.70
CA VAL A 79 5.59 6.16 -17.30
C VAL A 79 5.79 7.10 -18.47
N LEU A 80 5.50 8.38 -18.29
CA LEU A 80 5.54 9.40 -19.34
C LEU A 80 6.88 10.12 -19.41
N GLU A 81 7.67 10.10 -18.35
CA GLU A 81 8.96 10.76 -18.25
C GLU A 81 10.03 9.79 -17.76
N GLY A 82 11.23 9.88 -18.30
CA GLY A 82 12.35 9.01 -17.96
C GLY A 82 12.32 7.68 -18.74
N THR A 83 12.74 6.60 -18.10
CA THR A 83 12.82 5.28 -18.73
C THR A 83 11.42 4.70 -18.99
N PRO A 84 11.03 4.46 -20.25
CA PRO A 84 9.69 4.00 -20.58
C PRO A 84 9.36 2.66 -19.91
N ARG A 85 8.30 2.63 -19.13
CA ARG A 85 7.74 1.42 -18.52
C ARG A 85 6.24 1.44 -18.63
N GLN A 86 5.64 0.27 -18.81
CA GLN A 86 4.20 0.13 -18.88
C GLN A 86 3.76 -1.05 -18.05
N PHE A 87 2.74 -0.87 -17.27
CA PHE A 87 2.03 -1.95 -16.56
C PHE A 87 0.66 -2.12 -17.20
N LEU A 88 0.31 -3.35 -17.51
CA LEU A 88 -1.01 -3.72 -18.03
C LEU A 88 -1.62 -4.78 -17.13
N ARG A 89 -2.78 -4.48 -16.57
CA ARG A 89 -3.61 -5.43 -15.82
C ARG A 89 -4.77 -5.88 -16.69
N ILE A 90 -4.99 -7.17 -16.71
CA ILE A 90 -6.16 -7.82 -17.30
C ILE A 90 -6.73 -8.74 -16.21
N ASN A 91 -7.75 -8.31 -15.50
CA ASN A 91 -8.29 -8.99 -14.33
C ASN A 91 -7.21 -9.21 -13.23
N SER A 92 -6.89 -10.46 -12.94
CA SER A 92 -5.85 -10.83 -11.96
C SER A 92 -4.44 -10.86 -12.51
N ASP A 93 -4.28 -10.81 -13.82
CA ASP A 93 -2.96 -10.91 -14.47
C ASP A 93 -2.37 -9.51 -14.66
N VAL A 94 -1.11 -9.33 -14.26
CA VAL A 94 -0.35 -8.09 -14.45
C VAL A 94 0.88 -8.36 -15.28
N TYR A 95 1.07 -7.55 -16.31
CA TYR A 95 2.22 -7.59 -17.21
C TYR A 95 3.00 -6.29 -17.06
N CYS A 96 4.34 -6.40 -16.98
CA CYS A 96 5.26 -5.29 -17.04
C CYS A 96 6.01 -5.31 -18.38
N HIS A 97 5.96 -4.19 -19.09
CA HIS A 97 6.69 -4.00 -20.34
C HIS A 97 7.89 -3.11 -20.06
N LEU A 98 9.09 -3.63 -20.30
CA LEU A 98 10.35 -2.96 -20.08
C LEU A 98 10.91 -2.36 -21.38
N PRO A 99 11.81 -1.37 -21.30
CA PRO A 99 12.34 -0.66 -22.48
C PRO A 99 13.11 -1.55 -23.45
N ASP A 100 13.73 -2.62 -22.93
CA ASP A 100 14.52 -3.60 -23.72
C ASP A 100 13.65 -4.61 -24.47
N GLY A 101 12.34 -4.36 -24.54
CA GLY A 101 11.37 -5.25 -25.19
C GLY A 101 11.04 -6.51 -24.39
N LYS A 102 11.54 -6.62 -23.16
CA LYS A 102 11.15 -7.71 -22.26
C LYS A 102 9.76 -7.50 -21.74
N HIS A 103 9.00 -8.59 -21.68
CA HIS A 103 7.66 -8.63 -21.11
C HIS A 103 7.67 -9.60 -19.93
N VAL A 104 7.38 -9.10 -18.74
CA VAL A 104 7.36 -9.88 -17.50
C VAL A 104 5.93 -9.97 -17.03
N ARG A 105 5.40 -11.18 -16.87
CA ARG A 105 4.15 -11.40 -16.15
C ARG A 105 4.45 -11.40 -14.66
N LEU A 106 3.84 -10.51 -13.93
CA LEU A 106 3.95 -10.45 -12.47
C LEU A 106 3.05 -11.51 -11.83
N GLU A 107 3.36 -11.87 -10.60
CA GLU A 107 2.58 -12.87 -9.87
C GLU A 107 1.14 -12.37 -9.58
N ARG A 108 0.18 -13.30 -9.68
CA ARG A 108 -1.25 -13.01 -9.44
C ARG A 108 -1.55 -12.53 -8.04
N ASN A 109 -0.78 -13.01 -7.05
CA ASN A 109 -0.99 -12.72 -5.63
C ASN A 109 -0.09 -11.58 -5.10
N ALA A 110 0.67 -10.91 -5.97
CA ALA A 110 1.45 -9.75 -5.55
C ALA A 110 0.49 -8.69 -4.97
N PRO A 111 0.79 -8.12 -3.79
CA PRO A 111 -0.04 -7.09 -3.20
C PRO A 111 -0.27 -5.97 -4.22
N ARG A 112 -1.53 -5.67 -4.49
CA ARG A 112 -1.90 -4.66 -5.48
C ARG A 112 -1.56 -3.28 -4.92
N ARG A 113 -0.63 -2.56 -5.57
CA ARG A 113 -0.13 -1.27 -5.06
C ARG A 113 0.06 -0.22 -6.11
N PHE A 114 -0.84 -0.21 -7.10
CA PHE A 114 -0.88 0.90 -8.03
C PHE A 114 -1.91 1.93 -7.57
N PHE A 115 -1.45 3.17 -7.41
CA PHE A 115 -2.36 4.28 -7.21
C PHE A 115 -3.34 4.39 -8.40
N PRO A 116 -4.64 4.60 -8.16
CA PRO A 116 -5.28 4.94 -6.89
C PRO A 116 -5.78 3.75 -6.04
N ALA A 117 -5.60 2.49 -6.46
CA ALA A 117 -6.10 1.30 -5.76
C ALA A 117 -5.18 0.85 -4.61
N ILE A 118 -4.79 1.78 -3.73
CA ILE A 118 -3.84 1.55 -2.62
C ILE A 118 -4.47 0.92 -1.38
N LEU A 119 -5.80 1.01 -1.22
CA LEU A 119 -6.50 0.45 -0.07
C LEU A 119 -6.77 -1.04 -0.26
N PRO A 120 -6.68 -1.86 0.80
CA PRO A 120 -7.06 -3.27 0.76
C PRO A 120 -8.56 -3.44 0.51
N ALA A 121 -8.96 -4.66 0.15
CA ALA A 121 -10.37 -4.97 -0.04
C ALA A 121 -11.11 -5.10 1.30
N GLN A 122 -10.41 -5.54 2.35
CA GLN A 122 -10.93 -5.67 3.71
C GLN A 122 -10.19 -4.67 4.59
N LEU A 123 -10.95 -3.80 5.25
CA LEU A 123 -10.43 -2.67 6.05
C LEU A 123 -10.54 -2.94 7.57
N GLY A 124 -11.20 -4.03 7.99
CA GLY A 124 -11.46 -4.30 9.40
C GLY A 124 -10.19 -4.32 10.25
N ASP A 125 -9.20 -5.09 9.82
CA ASP A 125 -7.94 -5.26 10.56
C ASP A 125 -7.08 -3.98 10.57
N LEU A 126 -7.29 -3.09 9.58
CA LEU A 126 -6.52 -1.85 9.46
C LEU A 126 -6.72 -0.93 10.66
N LEU A 127 -7.96 -0.83 11.15
CA LEU A 127 -8.31 0.06 12.26
C LEU A 127 -7.80 -0.43 13.62
N GLU A 128 -7.28 -1.65 13.73
CA GLU A 128 -6.57 -2.11 14.92
C GLU A 128 -5.21 -1.41 15.06
N TYR A 129 -4.57 -1.09 13.93
CA TYR A 129 -3.22 -0.55 13.89
C TYR A 129 -3.15 0.93 13.50
N TYR A 130 -4.27 1.50 13.07
CA TYR A 130 -4.34 2.92 12.70
C TYR A 130 -5.51 3.63 13.36
N ASP A 131 -5.26 4.85 13.82
CA ASP A 131 -6.30 5.83 14.16
C ASP A 131 -6.73 6.56 12.90
N ALA A 132 -7.92 6.23 12.42
CA ALA A 132 -8.48 6.85 11.22
C ALA A 132 -9.35 8.07 11.59
N LYS A 133 -9.13 9.21 10.91
CA LYS A 133 -9.84 10.46 11.18
C LYS A 133 -10.27 11.15 9.89
N LEU A 134 -11.44 11.80 9.94
CA LEU A 134 -11.86 12.73 8.89
C LEU A 134 -11.20 14.09 9.12
N GLY A 135 -10.48 14.55 8.12
CA GLY A 135 -9.95 15.91 8.02
C GLY A 135 -10.93 16.88 7.35
N GLY A 136 -10.41 18.01 6.91
CA GLY A 136 -11.15 19.02 6.17
C GLY A 136 -11.46 18.61 4.73
N THR A 137 -11.99 19.58 3.98
CA THR A 137 -12.18 19.48 2.54
C THR A 137 -11.07 20.25 1.84
N GLU A 138 -10.40 19.59 0.90
CA GLU A 138 -9.37 20.21 0.05
C GLU A 138 -9.67 19.98 -1.44
N ARG A 139 -8.94 20.67 -2.31
CA ARG A 139 -9.12 20.55 -3.76
C ARG A 139 -7.91 19.84 -4.39
N VAL A 140 -8.19 18.80 -5.21
CA VAL A 140 -7.19 18.06 -5.99
C VAL A 140 -7.68 17.90 -7.43
N ALA A 141 -6.85 18.19 -8.43
CA ALA A 141 -7.20 18.11 -9.86
C ALA A 141 -8.55 18.78 -10.19
N GLY A 142 -8.80 19.94 -9.60
CA GLY A 142 -10.05 20.69 -9.81
C GLY A 142 -11.27 20.15 -9.04
N ARG A 143 -11.17 19.06 -8.27
CA ARG A 143 -12.27 18.38 -7.60
C ARG A 143 -12.20 18.56 -6.07
N SER A 144 -13.37 18.61 -5.43
CA SER A 144 -13.47 18.71 -3.97
C SER A 144 -13.28 17.33 -3.35
N CYS A 145 -12.34 17.21 -2.41
CA CYS A 145 -11.98 15.97 -1.76
C CYS A 145 -12.19 16.02 -0.25
N GLN A 146 -12.67 14.94 0.33
CA GLN A 146 -12.61 14.67 1.75
C GLN A 146 -11.21 14.17 2.10
N VAL A 147 -10.55 14.80 3.07
CA VAL A 147 -9.30 14.29 3.61
C VAL A 147 -9.59 13.22 4.65
N VAL A 148 -8.87 12.10 4.56
CA VAL A 148 -8.86 11.04 5.57
C VAL A 148 -7.41 10.81 5.99
N THR A 149 -7.14 10.80 7.29
CA THR A 149 -5.82 10.46 7.84
C THR A 149 -5.87 9.12 8.55
N LEU A 150 -4.78 8.39 8.44
CA LEU A 150 -4.54 7.12 9.11
C LEU A 150 -3.24 7.28 9.89
N ASP A 151 -3.34 7.55 11.18
CA ASP A 151 -2.20 7.73 12.08
C ASP A 151 -1.85 6.36 12.69
N PRO A 152 -0.61 5.86 12.58
CA PRO A 152 -0.26 4.56 13.16
C PRO A 152 -0.27 4.60 14.69
N ARG A 153 -0.66 3.48 15.30
CA ARG A 153 -0.66 3.29 16.76
C ARG A 153 0.66 2.77 17.30
N ASP A 154 1.59 2.44 16.39
CA ASP A 154 2.90 1.87 16.73
C ASP A 154 4.05 2.51 15.91
N GLY A 155 5.27 2.04 16.12
CA GLY A 155 6.46 2.52 15.41
C GLY A 155 6.80 1.73 14.14
N TYR A 156 5.99 0.77 13.73
CA TYR A 156 6.27 -0.12 12.59
C TYR A 156 5.67 0.37 11.29
N ARG A 157 4.89 1.46 11.30
CA ARG A 157 4.12 1.99 10.20
C ARG A 157 4.34 3.48 10.04
N TYR A 158 4.19 3.96 8.80
CA TYR A 158 4.05 5.38 8.51
C TYR A 158 2.59 5.81 8.56
N ALA A 159 2.35 7.10 8.78
CA ALA A 159 1.03 7.70 8.64
C ALA A 159 0.65 7.88 7.18
N PHE A 160 -0.65 7.82 6.88
CA PHE A 160 -1.20 8.07 5.56
C PHE A 160 -2.17 9.25 5.60
N SER A 161 -2.16 10.05 4.53
CA SER A 161 -3.22 11.01 4.25
C SER A 161 -3.77 10.74 2.86
N LEU A 162 -5.09 10.65 2.75
CA LEU A 162 -5.82 10.33 1.53
C LEU A 162 -6.79 11.46 1.21
N TRP A 163 -6.83 11.89 -0.04
CA TRP A 163 -7.79 12.87 -0.56
C TRP A 163 -8.77 12.15 -1.47
N LEU A 164 -9.98 11.95 -0.98
CA LEU A 164 -11.02 11.16 -1.61
C LEU A 164 -12.03 12.08 -2.28
N ASP A 165 -12.25 11.94 -3.57
CA ASP A 165 -13.23 12.73 -4.31
C ASP A 165 -14.61 12.64 -3.67
N LYS A 166 -15.21 13.78 -3.32
CA LYS A 166 -16.50 13.80 -2.58
C LYS A 166 -17.64 13.19 -3.36
N MET A 167 -17.61 13.27 -4.69
CA MET A 167 -18.66 12.73 -5.56
C MET A 167 -18.55 11.22 -5.70
N THR A 168 -17.34 10.68 -5.89
CA THR A 168 -17.14 9.30 -6.32
C THR A 168 -16.44 8.43 -5.28
N GLY A 169 -15.73 9.02 -4.33
CA GLY A 169 -14.85 8.31 -3.40
C GLY A 169 -13.45 8.00 -3.94
N LEU A 170 -13.20 8.23 -5.25
CA LEU A 170 -11.91 7.87 -5.85
C LEU A 170 -10.75 8.62 -5.15
N PRO A 171 -9.67 7.92 -4.74
CA PRO A 171 -8.47 8.58 -4.23
C PRO A 171 -7.79 9.42 -5.31
N LEU A 172 -7.70 10.72 -5.10
CA LEU A 172 -7.05 11.66 -6.03
C LEU A 172 -5.66 12.09 -5.58
N LYS A 173 -5.35 11.92 -4.30
CA LYS A 173 -4.01 12.12 -3.74
C LYS A 173 -3.81 11.19 -2.57
N SER A 174 -2.59 10.70 -2.42
CA SER A 174 -2.14 9.92 -1.26
C SER A 174 -0.77 10.41 -0.83
N ARG A 175 -0.52 10.50 0.47
CA ARG A 175 0.77 10.88 1.03
C ARG A 175 1.12 9.95 2.18
N ILE A 176 2.35 9.42 2.15
CA ILE A 176 2.96 8.67 3.24
C ILE A 176 3.83 9.63 4.03
N ILE A 177 3.71 9.63 5.34
CA ILE A 177 4.31 10.62 6.24
C ILE A 177 5.06 9.87 7.35
N ASN A 178 6.33 10.21 7.56
CA ASN A 178 7.12 9.64 8.64
C ASN A 178 6.80 10.29 10.00
N SER A 179 7.41 9.76 11.06
CA SER A 179 7.22 10.26 12.44
C SER A 179 7.63 11.72 12.65
N ASN A 180 8.44 12.28 11.76
CA ASN A 180 8.86 13.69 11.82
C ASN A 180 7.92 14.62 11.04
N GLY A 181 6.84 14.09 10.47
CA GLY A 181 5.89 14.85 9.64
C GLY A 181 6.35 15.10 8.21
N ALA A 182 7.51 14.57 7.80
CA ALA A 182 8.01 14.70 6.43
C ALA A 182 7.33 13.68 5.50
N ALA A 183 7.04 14.10 4.27
CA ALA A 183 6.52 13.20 3.25
C ALA A 183 7.62 12.24 2.79
N VAL A 184 7.35 10.95 2.92
CA VAL A 184 8.19 9.85 2.40
C VAL A 184 7.90 9.67 0.91
N SER A 185 6.62 9.59 0.57
CA SER A 185 6.15 9.55 -0.81
C SER A 185 4.79 10.19 -0.97
N MET A 186 4.46 10.55 -2.20
CA MET A 186 3.19 11.18 -2.56
C MET A 186 2.78 10.80 -3.98
N PHE A 187 1.51 10.45 -4.15
CA PHE A 187 0.82 10.37 -5.43
C PHE A 187 -0.21 11.49 -5.50
N VAL A 188 -0.28 12.19 -6.62
CA VAL A 188 -1.28 13.25 -6.82
C VAL A 188 -1.69 13.36 -8.29
N PHE A 189 -2.99 13.25 -8.58
CA PHE A 189 -3.50 13.55 -9.90
C PHE A 189 -3.32 15.03 -10.23
N SER A 190 -2.69 15.30 -11.36
CA SER A 190 -2.69 16.62 -12.00
C SER A 190 -3.96 16.81 -12.86
N GLU A 191 -4.41 15.72 -13.50
CA GLU A 191 -5.59 15.68 -14.36
C GLU A 191 -6.32 14.35 -14.20
N ILE A 192 -7.64 14.36 -14.12
CA ILE A 192 -8.50 13.17 -13.97
C ILE A 192 -9.85 13.34 -14.66
N GLN A 193 -10.23 12.35 -15.44
CA GLN A 193 -11.57 12.16 -15.97
C GLN A 193 -12.18 10.90 -15.36
N ILE A 194 -13.34 11.03 -14.71
CA ILE A 194 -14.06 9.93 -14.05
C ILE A 194 -15.38 9.70 -14.74
N GLY A 195 -15.80 8.43 -14.89
CA GLY A 195 -17.09 8.01 -15.45
C GLY A 195 -17.05 7.66 -16.93
N LYS A 196 -16.08 8.14 -17.70
CA LYS A 196 -15.91 7.76 -19.10
C LYS A 196 -14.99 6.56 -19.23
N ALA A 197 -15.52 5.46 -19.79
CA ALA A 197 -14.73 4.26 -20.02
C ALA A 197 -13.71 4.49 -21.15
N PRO A 198 -12.40 4.25 -20.92
CA PRO A 198 -11.44 4.19 -22.03
C PRO A 198 -11.80 3.07 -23.01
N GLY A 199 -11.51 3.28 -24.28
CA GLY A 199 -11.77 2.27 -25.33
C GLY A 199 -10.96 1.00 -25.08
N VAL A 200 -11.55 -0.19 -25.30
CA VAL A 200 -10.87 -1.49 -25.06
C VAL A 200 -9.57 -1.62 -25.86
N GLN A 201 -9.49 -1.00 -27.03
CA GLN A 201 -8.32 -1.05 -27.91
C GLN A 201 -7.05 -0.48 -27.26
N VAL A 202 -7.16 0.46 -26.30
CA VAL A 202 -5.97 1.02 -25.63
C VAL A 202 -5.33 0.07 -24.64
N PHE A 203 -6.05 -1.00 -24.25
CA PHE A 203 -5.57 -2.08 -23.38
C PHE A 203 -5.09 -3.30 -24.16
N ARG A 204 -5.12 -3.27 -25.51
CA ARG A 204 -4.61 -4.38 -26.30
C ARG A 204 -3.15 -4.58 -25.97
N ASN A 205 -2.88 -5.82 -25.59
CA ASN A 205 -1.55 -6.25 -25.28
C ASN A 205 -0.87 -6.67 -26.58
N ASP A 206 0.15 -5.93 -27.03
CA ASP A 206 0.99 -6.32 -28.16
C ASP A 206 1.90 -7.53 -27.81
N LEU A 207 1.39 -8.47 -27.00
CA LEU A 207 2.10 -9.70 -26.64
C LEU A 207 2.03 -10.78 -27.72
N ALA A 208 1.25 -10.58 -28.78
CA ALA A 208 1.18 -11.53 -29.87
C ALA A 208 2.58 -11.76 -30.50
N GLY A 209 3.13 -12.95 -30.30
CA GLY A 209 4.45 -13.34 -30.82
C GLY A 209 5.65 -12.92 -29.95
N LYS A 210 5.44 -12.28 -28.78
CA LYS A 210 6.53 -11.91 -27.89
C LYS A 210 6.74 -12.94 -26.78
N ARG A 211 8.00 -13.17 -26.41
CA ARG A 211 8.36 -14.11 -25.32
C ARG A 211 8.02 -13.47 -23.99
N ILE A 212 6.96 -13.94 -23.34
CA ILE A 212 6.61 -13.54 -21.97
C ILE A 212 7.53 -14.33 -21.03
N GLN A 213 8.36 -13.62 -20.29
CA GLN A 213 9.02 -14.19 -19.13
C GLN A 213 8.01 -14.20 -17.98
N ASN A 214 7.60 -15.39 -17.54
CA ASN A 214 6.95 -15.46 -16.24
C ASN A 214 8.01 -15.04 -15.23
N ALA A 215 7.71 -14.08 -14.36
CA ALA A 215 8.48 -13.92 -13.14
C ALA A 215 8.40 -15.31 -12.48
N SER A 216 9.52 -16.04 -12.50
CA SER A 216 9.54 -17.47 -12.24
C SER A 216 8.84 -17.74 -10.93
N LEU A 217 7.69 -18.38 -10.98
CA LEU A 217 7.15 -19.12 -9.85
C LEU A 217 8.05 -20.35 -9.72
N ASP A 218 9.29 -20.14 -9.34
CA ASP A 218 10.11 -21.21 -8.84
C ASP A 218 9.43 -21.68 -7.57
N LYS A 219 9.20 -22.97 -7.47
CA LYS A 219 8.55 -23.77 -6.44
C LYS A 219 8.15 -23.00 -5.16
N PRO A 220 6.98 -23.28 -4.58
CA PRO A 220 6.72 -22.81 -3.23
C PRO A 220 7.94 -23.19 -2.40
N ALA A 221 8.55 -22.21 -1.74
CA ALA A 221 9.66 -22.48 -0.85
C ALA A 221 9.15 -23.51 0.15
N SER A 222 9.81 -24.66 0.23
CA SER A 222 9.60 -25.51 1.39
C SER A 222 9.94 -24.62 2.58
N ALA A 223 9.00 -24.43 3.49
CA ALA A 223 9.08 -23.48 4.61
C ALA A 223 10.33 -23.71 5.49
N ILE A 224 11.50 -23.36 4.94
CA ILE A 224 12.82 -23.50 5.58
C ILE A 224 13.03 -22.38 6.59
N TRP A 225 12.36 -21.25 6.37
CA TRP A 225 12.51 -20.07 7.17
C TRP A 225 11.26 -19.81 8.00
N GLU A 226 11.47 -19.51 9.27
CA GLU A 226 10.47 -19.00 10.18
C GLU A 226 10.77 -17.52 10.41
N VAL A 227 9.74 -16.68 10.23
CA VAL A 227 9.84 -15.23 10.37
C VAL A 227 8.67 -14.74 11.19
N THR A 228 8.92 -13.92 12.18
CA THR A 228 7.89 -13.24 12.97
C THR A 228 7.90 -11.76 12.60
N PRO A 229 7.03 -11.31 11.70
CA PRO A 229 6.93 -9.90 11.34
C PRO A 229 6.32 -9.09 12.50
N PRO A 230 6.42 -7.76 12.49
CA PRO A 230 5.76 -6.91 13.47
C PRO A 230 4.24 -7.17 13.54
N PRO A 231 3.59 -6.87 14.68
CA PRO A 231 2.15 -7.08 14.85
C PRO A 231 1.34 -6.48 13.70
N GLY A 232 0.34 -7.21 13.20
CA GLY A 232 -0.53 -6.81 12.09
C GLY A 232 0.03 -7.03 10.69
N TYR A 233 1.32 -7.30 10.53
CA TYR A 233 1.86 -7.75 9.26
C TYR A 233 1.63 -9.25 9.09
N GLN A 234 1.07 -9.63 7.97
CA GLN A 234 0.85 -11.03 7.60
C GLN A 234 1.71 -11.39 6.39
N GLN A 235 2.20 -12.63 6.35
CA GLN A 235 2.90 -13.13 5.17
C GLN A 235 1.88 -13.33 4.04
N VAL A 236 2.05 -12.57 2.96
CA VAL A 236 1.15 -12.58 1.81
C VAL A 236 1.74 -13.32 0.62
N GLN A 237 3.06 -13.55 0.64
CA GLN A 237 3.75 -14.26 -0.42
C GLN A 237 5.03 -14.91 0.08
N GLU A 238 5.36 -16.09 -0.48
CA GLU A 238 6.63 -16.77 -0.36
C GLU A 238 6.98 -17.42 -1.70
N ALA A 239 8.18 -17.16 -2.19
CA ALA A 239 8.65 -17.71 -3.46
C ALA A 239 10.17 -17.89 -3.44
N VAL A 240 10.66 -18.92 -4.11
CA VAL A 240 12.09 -19.05 -4.45
C VAL A 240 12.29 -18.50 -5.87
N ARG A 241 13.23 -17.58 -6.04
CA ARG A 241 13.46 -16.85 -7.29
C ARG A 241 14.90 -16.99 -7.76
N SER A 242 15.07 -17.18 -9.06
CA SER A 242 16.35 -17.00 -9.73
C SER A 242 16.45 -15.54 -10.19
N LEU A 243 17.28 -14.74 -9.52
CA LEU A 243 17.46 -13.33 -9.86
C LEU A 243 18.68 -13.13 -10.77
N PRO A 244 18.63 -12.19 -11.73
CA PRO A 244 19.78 -11.85 -12.57
C PRO A 244 21.00 -11.45 -11.71
N GLY A 245 22.18 -12.00 -12.03
CA GLY A 245 23.42 -11.72 -11.27
C GLY A 245 23.59 -12.49 -9.96
N LYS A 246 22.60 -13.31 -9.55
CA LYS A 246 22.71 -14.21 -8.40
C LYS A 246 23.11 -15.60 -8.84
N GLN A 247 24.05 -16.23 -8.11
CA GLN A 247 24.54 -17.60 -8.41
C GLN A 247 23.62 -18.67 -7.82
N ALA A 248 22.88 -18.36 -6.76
CA ALA A 248 21.95 -19.25 -6.09
C ALA A 248 20.54 -18.69 -6.08
N PRO A 249 19.52 -19.56 -5.99
CA PRO A 249 18.14 -19.11 -5.79
C PRO A 249 17.98 -18.31 -4.49
N VAL A 250 17.13 -17.28 -4.54
CA VAL A 250 16.82 -16.39 -3.44
C VAL A 250 15.41 -16.67 -2.93
N THR A 251 15.26 -16.90 -1.63
CA THR A 251 13.94 -16.96 -1.01
C THR A 251 13.41 -15.53 -0.83
N HIS A 252 12.24 -15.24 -1.36
CA HIS A 252 11.56 -13.96 -1.24
C HIS A 252 10.27 -14.13 -0.46
N LEU A 253 10.19 -13.50 0.71
CA LEU A 253 8.98 -13.42 1.53
C LEU A 253 8.45 -11.99 1.47
N VAL A 254 7.13 -11.85 1.43
CA VAL A 254 6.46 -10.55 1.44
C VAL A 254 5.46 -10.52 2.58
N PHE A 255 5.52 -9.47 3.38
CA PHE A 255 4.62 -9.21 4.49
C PHE A 255 3.85 -7.91 4.24
N SER A 256 2.59 -7.86 4.64
CA SER A 256 1.75 -6.67 4.51
C SER A 256 0.75 -6.57 5.64
N ASP A 257 0.47 -5.34 6.06
CA ASP A 257 -0.64 -4.99 6.95
C ASP A 257 -1.88 -4.50 6.18
N GLY A 258 -1.85 -4.60 4.83
CA GLY A 258 -2.88 -4.09 3.94
C GLY A 258 -2.56 -2.72 3.34
N LEU A 259 -1.79 -1.86 4.00
CA LEU A 259 -1.29 -0.57 3.47
C LEU A 259 0.22 -0.60 3.21
N SER A 260 0.98 -1.07 4.18
CA SER A 260 2.43 -1.15 4.11
C SER A 260 2.89 -2.53 3.62
N VAL A 261 3.97 -2.60 2.84
CA VAL A 261 4.61 -3.85 2.40
C VAL A 261 6.07 -3.84 2.76
N LEU A 262 6.49 -4.98 3.24
CA LEU A 262 7.86 -5.29 3.56
C LEU A 262 8.25 -6.56 2.82
N SER A 263 9.34 -6.51 2.08
CA SER A 263 9.95 -7.67 1.42
C SER A 263 11.17 -8.12 2.20
N MET A 264 11.35 -9.44 2.30
CA MET A 264 12.55 -10.08 2.84
C MET A 264 13.14 -11.01 1.79
N PHE A 265 14.44 -10.88 1.57
CA PHE A 265 15.22 -11.77 0.71
C PHE A 265 16.22 -12.54 1.54
N VAL A 266 16.28 -13.86 1.35
CA VAL A 266 17.25 -14.75 2.01
C VAL A 266 18.01 -15.52 0.95
N GLU A 267 19.34 -15.38 0.94
CA GLU A 267 20.22 -16.02 -0.03
C GLU A 267 21.51 -16.52 0.63
N PRO A 268 22.16 -17.58 0.14
CA PRO A 268 23.45 -17.98 0.63
C PRO A 268 24.48 -16.84 0.53
N VAL A 269 25.34 -16.67 1.53
CA VAL A 269 26.40 -15.68 1.48
C VAL A 269 27.35 -15.99 0.34
N ASN A 270 27.58 -15.01 -0.53
CA ASN A 270 28.57 -15.10 -1.58
C ASN A 270 29.90 -14.48 -1.06
N PRO A 271 30.98 -15.27 -0.86
CA PRO A 271 32.25 -14.73 -0.35
C PRO A 271 32.90 -13.66 -1.26
N GLN A 272 32.50 -13.62 -2.55
CA GLN A 272 33.04 -12.67 -3.54
C GLN A 272 32.25 -11.34 -3.56
N MET A 273 31.13 -11.25 -2.83
CA MET A 273 30.27 -10.06 -2.79
C MET A 273 30.13 -9.60 -1.35
N GLN A 274 30.29 -8.30 -1.14
CA GLN A 274 30.01 -7.72 0.16
C GLN A 274 28.48 -7.72 0.40
N SER A 275 28.04 -8.46 1.44
CA SER A 275 26.64 -8.42 1.88
C SER A 275 26.37 -7.10 2.60
N LEU A 276 25.18 -6.54 2.38
CA LEU A 276 24.72 -5.39 3.14
C LEU A 276 24.65 -5.74 4.63
N GLN A 277 25.22 -4.87 5.47
CA GLN A 277 25.17 -4.97 6.92
C GLN A 277 24.63 -3.66 7.50
N GLY A 278 23.58 -3.74 8.33
CA GLY A 278 22.95 -2.59 8.94
C GLY A 278 21.90 -1.91 8.03
N LEU A 279 21.58 -0.69 8.38
CA LEU A 279 20.57 0.13 7.69
C LEU A 279 21.16 0.91 6.52
N SER A 280 20.39 1.01 5.46
CA SER A 280 20.60 1.86 4.30
C SER A 280 19.23 2.36 3.80
N ALA A 281 19.24 3.31 2.88
CA ALA A 281 18.02 3.78 2.22
C ALA A 281 18.32 4.21 0.79
N GLU A 282 17.36 4.01 -0.11
CA GLU A 282 17.36 4.51 -1.48
C GLU A 282 16.02 5.19 -1.75
N GLY A 283 16.03 6.52 -1.78
CA GLY A 283 14.80 7.31 -1.86
C GLY A 283 13.87 7.07 -0.67
N ALA A 284 12.64 6.62 -0.94
CA ALA A 284 11.64 6.29 0.08
C ALA A 284 11.79 4.86 0.64
N ILE A 285 12.64 4.03 0.03
CA ILE A 285 12.79 2.62 0.39
C ILE A 285 13.90 2.47 1.42
N GLY A 286 13.54 2.06 2.63
CA GLY A 286 14.49 1.61 3.63
C GLY A 286 14.98 0.20 3.31
N VAL A 287 16.23 -0.09 3.64
CA VAL A 287 16.84 -1.42 3.47
C VAL A 287 17.61 -1.76 4.75
N TYR A 288 17.45 -2.98 5.23
CA TYR A 288 18.24 -3.50 6.34
C TYR A 288 18.83 -4.85 5.96
N GLY A 289 20.14 -5.01 6.17
CA GLY A 289 20.86 -6.23 5.87
C GLY A 289 21.55 -6.82 7.10
N ARG A 290 21.59 -8.16 7.16
CA ARG A 290 22.37 -8.93 8.16
C ARG A 290 22.75 -10.29 7.61
N GLN A 291 23.63 -10.98 8.32
CA GLN A 291 23.92 -12.38 8.06
C GLN A 291 23.46 -13.26 9.22
N VAL A 292 22.96 -14.44 8.91
CA VAL A 292 22.56 -15.49 9.85
C VAL A 292 22.83 -16.86 9.26
N ASP A 293 23.51 -17.72 9.99
CA ASP A 293 23.77 -19.15 9.63
C ASP A 293 24.30 -19.36 8.21
N GLY A 294 25.19 -18.47 7.71
CA GLY A 294 25.76 -18.55 6.37
C GLY A 294 24.86 -18.00 5.27
N TYR A 295 23.76 -17.31 5.63
CA TYR A 295 22.86 -16.64 4.70
C TYR A 295 22.88 -15.13 4.90
N SER A 296 22.70 -14.40 3.80
CA SER A 296 22.43 -12.98 3.78
C SER A 296 20.92 -12.78 3.82
N VAL A 297 20.45 -11.98 4.78
CA VAL A 297 19.05 -11.58 4.94
C VAL A 297 18.96 -10.11 4.66
N THR A 298 18.11 -9.73 3.71
CA THR A 298 17.85 -8.33 3.35
C THR A 298 16.36 -8.05 3.45
N THR A 299 15.96 -7.09 4.29
CA THR A 299 14.59 -6.58 4.35
C THR A 299 14.53 -5.21 3.71
N LEU A 300 13.47 -4.92 2.99
CA LEU A 300 13.26 -3.63 2.36
C LEU A 300 11.77 -3.27 2.23
N GLY A 301 11.50 -1.98 2.23
CA GLY A 301 10.14 -1.47 2.06
C GLY A 301 10.03 0.03 2.35
N GLU A 302 8.88 0.59 2.02
CA GLU A 302 8.46 1.96 2.36
C GLU A 302 7.83 1.96 3.76
N VAL A 303 8.64 1.57 4.77
CA VAL A 303 8.23 1.39 6.17
C VAL A 303 9.31 1.95 7.09
N PRO A 304 8.99 2.26 8.37
CA PRO A 304 9.99 2.65 9.36
C PRO A 304 11.10 1.60 9.51
N SER A 305 12.32 2.06 9.76
CA SER A 305 13.49 1.19 9.95
C SER A 305 13.29 0.15 11.04
N MET A 306 12.50 0.46 12.08
CA MET A 306 12.15 -0.49 13.14
C MET A 306 11.46 -1.75 12.60
N ALA A 307 10.54 -1.61 11.63
CA ALA A 307 9.87 -2.75 11.01
C ALA A 307 10.85 -3.63 10.22
N LEU A 308 11.80 -3.01 9.50
CA LEU A 308 12.83 -3.72 8.75
C LEU A 308 13.78 -4.50 9.66
N ILE A 309 14.25 -3.85 10.71
CA ILE A 309 15.19 -4.44 11.69
C ILE A 309 14.52 -5.61 12.41
N GLU A 310 13.32 -5.42 12.95
CA GLU A 310 12.62 -6.45 13.70
C GLU A 310 12.32 -7.67 12.84
N THR A 311 11.79 -7.45 11.64
CA THR A 311 11.53 -8.55 10.69
C THR A 311 12.84 -9.28 10.33
N GLY A 312 13.89 -8.53 9.98
CA GLY A 312 15.19 -9.13 9.63
C GLY A 312 15.84 -9.89 10.78
N ASN A 313 15.66 -9.43 12.02
CA ASN A 313 16.20 -10.09 13.23
C ASN A 313 15.38 -11.31 13.66
N SER A 314 14.12 -11.39 13.29
CA SER A 314 13.24 -12.51 13.67
C SER A 314 13.47 -13.79 12.87
N VAL A 315 14.16 -13.70 11.72
CA VAL A 315 14.36 -14.85 10.83
C VAL A 315 15.18 -15.95 11.51
N LYS A 316 14.67 -17.18 11.42
CA LYS A 316 15.32 -18.40 11.90
C LYS A 316 15.22 -19.49 10.84
N ARG A 317 16.22 -20.36 10.80
CA ARG A 317 16.15 -21.58 10.00
C ARG A 317 15.42 -22.66 10.81
N LYS A 318 14.45 -23.34 10.20
CA LYS A 318 13.79 -24.51 10.79
C LYS A 318 14.67 -25.75 10.77
#